data_1441c70750247a8d7aabb32b33640456
#
_entry.id   1441c70750247a8d7aabb32b33640456
#
_cell.length_a   1.000
_cell.length_b   1.000
_cell.length_c   1.000
_cell.angle_alpha   90.00
_cell.angle_beta   90.00
_cell.angle_gamma   90.00
#
_symmetry.space_group_name_H-M   'P 1'
#
loop_
_entity.id
_entity.type
_entity.pdbx_description
1 polymer ?
#
loop_
_entity_poly.entity_id
_entity_poly.type
_entity_poly.pdbx_seq_one_letter_code
_entity_poly.pdbx_strand_id
1 'polypeptide(L)'
;MEYVLIVHAVKDYKAWKQIFDDAAVIRKKAGEQSYYVLRDENDANRIVHFSKWSSLARAKAFFESPRLVEIRRLAGVEAPEFNYLHSLEQGTL
;
A
#
# COMPACT_ATOMS: atom_id res chain seq x y z
N MET A 1 16.86 -2.44 -3.86
CA MET A 1 15.41 -2.66 -3.95
C MET A 1 14.68 -1.71 -3.04
N GLU A 2 13.56 -1.20 -3.52
CA GLU A 2 12.80 -0.18 -2.82
C GLU A 2 11.46 -0.75 -2.38
N TYR A 3 11.06 -0.43 -1.16
CA TYR A 3 9.82 -0.94 -0.58
C TYR A 3 9.00 0.17 0.03
N VAL A 4 7.67 -0.03 0.03
CA VAL A 4 6.75 0.84 0.76
C VAL A 4 5.96 -0.02 1.72
N LEU A 5 5.95 0.38 2.98
CA LEU A 5 5.16 -0.25 4.03
C LEU A 5 4.07 0.73 4.44
N ILE A 6 2.83 0.36 4.20
CA ILE A 6 1.67 1.17 4.57
C ILE A 6 0.89 0.43 5.65
N VAL A 7 0.69 1.10 6.78
CA VAL A 7 -0.15 0.60 7.87
C VAL A 7 -1.34 1.52 7.99
N HIS A 8 -2.56 0.98 7.91
CA HIS A 8 -3.75 1.79 7.99
C HIS A 8 -4.93 1.02 8.57
N ALA A 9 -5.90 1.74 9.10
CA ALA A 9 -7.19 1.19 9.47
C ALA A 9 -8.13 1.33 8.28
N VAL A 10 -9.01 0.34 8.10
CA VAL A 10 -10.05 0.37 7.07
C VAL A 10 -11.41 0.19 7.73
N LYS A 11 -12.42 0.87 7.21
CA LYS A 11 -13.78 0.78 7.76
C LYS A 11 -14.40 -0.58 7.48
N ASP A 12 -14.17 -1.11 6.27
CA ASP A 12 -14.64 -2.40 5.84
C ASP A 12 -13.61 -3.02 4.88
N TYR A 13 -13.05 -4.16 5.27
CA TYR A 13 -12.02 -4.81 4.48
C TYR A 13 -12.49 -5.17 3.07
N LYS A 14 -13.68 -5.72 2.92
CA LYS A 14 -14.17 -6.15 1.60
C LYS A 14 -14.30 -4.97 0.64
N ALA A 15 -14.83 -3.84 1.12
CA ALA A 15 -14.96 -2.63 0.32
C ALA A 15 -13.58 -2.07 -0.05
N TRP A 16 -12.65 -2.04 0.90
CA TRP A 16 -11.28 -1.61 0.66
C TRP A 16 -10.59 -2.51 -0.38
N LYS A 17 -10.73 -3.82 -0.21
CA LYS A 17 -10.08 -4.80 -1.09
C LYS A 17 -10.56 -4.68 -2.53
N GLN A 18 -11.84 -4.42 -2.74
CA GLN A 18 -12.39 -4.21 -4.07
C GLN A 18 -11.73 -3.01 -4.76
N ILE A 19 -11.62 -1.90 -4.05
CA ILE A 19 -10.98 -0.68 -4.59
C ILE A 19 -9.49 -0.92 -4.81
N PHE A 20 -8.84 -1.62 -3.87
CA PHE A 20 -7.44 -1.99 -4.00
C PHE A 20 -7.18 -2.81 -5.28
N ASP A 21 -8.02 -3.80 -5.53
CA ASP A 21 -7.91 -4.65 -6.72
C ASP A 21 -8.20 -3.86 -8.00
N ASP A 22 -9.21 -3.00 -7.98
CA ASP A 22 -9.54 -2.16 -9.15
C ASP A 22 -8.39 -1.20 -9.49
N ALA A 23 -7.60 -0.82 -8.51
CA ALA A 23 -6.44 0.06 -8.70
C ALA A 23 -5.17 -0.66 -9.16
N ALA A 24 -5.20 -1.99 -9.34
CA ALA A 24 -4.01 -2.77 -9.69
C ALA A 24 -3.32 -2.26 -10.96
N VAL A 25 -4.10 -1.88 -11.98
CA VAL A 25 -3.54 -1.39 -13.25
C VAL A 25 -2.76 -0.09 -13.03
N ILE A 26 -3.32 0.85 -12.28
CA ILE A 26 -2.62 2.13 -12.05
C ILE A 26 -1.43 1.95 -11.11
N ARG A 27 -1.50 1.02 -10.15
CA ARG A 27 -0.36 0.71 -9.27
C ARG A 27 0.81 0.15 -10.09
N LYS A 28 0.51 -0.79 -10.98
CA LYS A 28 1.53 -1.38 -11.86
C LYS A 28 2.19 -0.32 -12.74
N LYS A 29 1.38 0.53 -13.37
CA LYS A 29 1.89 1.62 -14.22
C LYS A 29 2.76 2.60 -13.45
N ALA A 30 2.42 2.85 -12.19
CA ALA A 30 3.18 3.76 -11.34
C ALA A 30 4.54 3.18 -10.91
N GLY A 31 4.69 1.85 -10.94
CA GLY A 31 5.96 1.21 -10.62
C GLY A 31 5.91 0.16 -9.53
N GLU A 32 4.73 -0.17 -9.01
CA GLU A 32 4.59 -1.28 -8.07
C GLU A 32 4.85 -2.60 -8.81
N GLN A 33 5.72 -3.44 -8.24
CA GLN A 33 6.15 -4.69 -8.88
C GLN A 33 5.53 -5.92 -8.22
N SER A 34 5.37 -5.88 -6.91
CA SER A 34 4.78 -6.98 -6.14
C SER A 34 4.28 -6.43 -4.82
N TYR A 35 3.43 -7.20 -4.15
CA TYR A 35 2.86 -6.73 -2.87
C TYR A 35 2.44 -7.89 -1.99
N TYR A 36 2.31 -7.57 -0.69
CA TYR A 36 1.61 -8.38 0.29
C TYR A 36 0.49 -7.53 0.89
N VAL A 37 -0.65 -8.14 1.12
CA VAL A 37 -1.71 -7.57 1.95
C VAL A 37 -1.76 -8.43 3.21
N LEU A 38 -1.54 -7.80 4.36
CA LEU A 38 -1.44 -8.48 5.63
C LEU A 38 -2.45 -7.88 6.60
N ARG A 39 -2.91 -8.69 7.54
CA ARG A 39 -3.86 -8.25 8.57
C ARG A 39 -3.23 -8.41 9.94
N ASP A 40 -3.44 -7.42 10.80
CA ASP A 40 -3.00 -7.48 12.18
C ASP A 40 -3.70 -8.64 12.90
N GLU A 41 -2.97 -9.38 13.73
CA GLU A 41 -3.51 -10.52 14.47
C GLU A 41 -4.65 -10.13 15.41
N ASN A 42 -4.55 -8.95 16.01
CA ASN A 42 -5.46 -8.50 17.06
C ASN A 42 -6.50 -7.48 16.60
N ASP A 43 -6.42 -7.01 15.35
CA ASP A 43 -7.34 -6.00 14.82
C ASP A 43 -7.63 -6.29 13.35
N ALA A 44 -8.83 -6.81 13.10
CA ALA A 44 -9.25 -7.21 11.76
C ALA A 44 -9.31 -6.06 10.76
N ASN A 45 -9.41 -4.83 11.24
CA ASN A 45 -9.49 -3.64 10.40
C ASN A 45 -8.16 -2.93 10.24
N ARG A 46 -7.11 -3.44 10.87
CA ARG A 46 -5.76 -2.90 10.69
C ARG A 46 -5.05 -3.72 9.62
N ILE A 47 -4.85 -3.07 8.46
CA ILE A 47 -4.34 -3.72 7.25
C ILE A 47 -2.98 -3.14 6.90
N VAL A 48 -2.09 -4.01 6.45
CA VAL A 48 -0.74 -3.64 6.01
C VAL A 48 -0.63 -3.94 4.52
N HIS A 49 -0.20 -2.95 3.75
CA HIS A 49 0.16 -3.11 2.36
C HIS A 49 1.68 -2.95 2.27
N PHE A 50 2.38 -4.05 2.02
CA PHE A 50 3.84 -4.06 1.89
C PHE A 50 4.19 -4.36 0.45
N SER A 51 4.87 -3.43 -0.22
CA SER A 51 5.07 -3.52 -1.66
C SER A 51 6.49 -3.19 -2.10
N LYS A 52 6.88 -3.80 -3.21
CA LYS A 52 8.15 -3.57 -3.86
C LYS A 52 7.92 -2.64 -5.06
N TRP A 53 8.78 -1.62 -5.19
CA TRP A 53 8.63 -0.58 -6.20
C TRP A 53 9.89 -0.41 -7.04
N SER A 54 9.70 0.09 -8.27
CA SER A 54 10.83 0.40 -9.16
C SER A 54 11.67 1.56 -8.64
N SER A 55 11.04 2.53 -7.93
CA SER A 55 11.76 3.59 -7.23
C SER A 55 10.88 4.22 -6.16
N LEU A 56 11.49 4.75 -5.09
CA LEU A 56 10.75 5.45 -4.05
C LEU A 56 10.19 6.78 -4.55
N ALA A 57 10.89 7.46 -5.47
CA ALA A 57 10.39 8.70 -6.04
C ALA A 57 9.05 8.48 -6.76
N ARG A 58 8.95 7.40 -7.52
CA ARG A 58 7.70 7.04 -8.22
C ARG A 58 6.61 6.65 -7.22
N ALA A 59 6.96 5.90 -6.19
CA ALA A 59 6.02 5.51 -5.16
C ALA A 59 5.44 6.73 -4.43
N LYS A 60 6.31 7.66 -4.01
CA LYS A 60 5.87 8.89 -3.34
C LYS A 60 4.95 9.71 -4.24
N ALA A 61 5.33 9.92 -5.49
CA ALA A 61 4.51 10.67 -6.43
C ALA A 61 3.13 10.05 -6.60
N PHE A 62 3.07 8.71 -6.65
CA PHE A 62 1.82 7.99 -6.77
C PHE A 62 0.94 8.17 -5.53
N PHE A 63 1.46 7.82 -4.35
CA PHE A 63 0.67 7.86 -3.12
C PHE A 63 0.28 9.28 -2.68
N GLU A 64 1.10 10.27 -2.98
CA GLU A 64 0.84 11.66 -2.63
C GLU A 64 -0.02 12.38 -3.67
N SER A 65 -0.33 11.74 -4.80
CA SER A 65 -1.15 12.36 -5.84
C SER A 65 -2.57 12.62 -5.34
N PRO A 66 -3.23 13.70 -5.81
CA PRO A 66 -4.63 13.96 -5.45
C PRO A 66 -5.56 12.81 -5.78
N ARG A 67 -5.29 12.09 -6.88
CA ARG A 67 -6.06 10.92 -7.29
C ARG A 67 -6.04 9.83 -6.24
N LEU A 68 -4.86 9.53 -5.69
CA LEU A 68 -4.71 8.48 -4.69
C LEU A 68 -5.27 8.90 -3.33
N VAL A 69 -5.16 10.15 -2.98
CA VAL A 69 -5.79 10.69 -1.76
C VAL A 69 -7.30 10.45 -1.82
N GLU A 70 -7.92 10.74 -2.97
CA GLU A 70 -9.36 10.53 -3.15
C GLU A 70 -9.73 9.05 -3.17
N ILE A 71 -8.93 8.20 -3.83
CA ILE A 71 -9.15 6.75 -3.86
C ILE A 71 -9.13 6.19 -2.44
N ARG A 72 -8.15 6.59 -1.61
CA ARG A 72 -8.07 6.15 -0.22
C ARG A 72 -9.30 6.58 0.59
N ARG A 73 -9.75 7.81 0.37
CA ARG A 73 -10.94 8.31 1.04
C ARG A 73 -12.17 7.44 0.70
N LEU A 74 -12.37 7.15 -0.58
CA LEU A 74 -13.46 6.29 -1.05
C LEU A 74 -13.34 4.86 -0.52
N ALA A 75 -12.12 4.38 -0.35
CA ALA A 75 -11.85 3.03 0.16
C ALA A 75 -12.02 2.91 1.68
N GLY A 76 -12.30 4.02 2.37
CA GLY A 76 -12.50 4.02 3.81
C GLY A 76 -11.20 3.88 4.61
N VAL A 77 -10.08 4.29 4.05
CA VAL A 77 -8.78 4.27 4.74
C VAL A 77 -8.72 5.40 5.77
N GLU A 78 -8.29 5.05 6.98
CA GLU A 78 -8.11 5.99 8.08
C GLU A 78 -6.67 5.97 8.57
N ALA A 79 -6.16 7.15 8.90
CA ALA A 79 -4.85 7.36 9.51
C ALA A 79 -3.73 6.53 8.84
N PRO A 80 -3.53 6.62 7.53
CA PRO A 80 -2.49 5.84 6.86
C PRO A 80 -1.10 6.30 7.29
N GLU A 81 -0.25 5.31 7.62
CA GLU A 81 1.15 5.54 7.93
C GLU A 81 1.99 4.99 6.77
N PHE A 82 2.74 5.87 6.10
CA PHE A 82 3.58 5.49 4.96
C PHE A 82 5.04 5.43 5.39
N ASN A 83 5.68 4.31 5.07
CA ASN A 83 7.11 4.09 5.33
C ASN A 83 7.78 3.77 4.01
N TYR A 84 8.72 4.62 3.58
CA TYR A 84 9.48 4.43 2.34
C TYR A 84 10.84 3.88 2.71
N LEU A 85 11.16 2.67 2.22
CA LEU A 85 12.24 1.86 2.75
C LEU A 85 13.21 1.42 1.65
N HIS A 86 14.50 1.38 1.98
CA HIS A 86 15.52 0.75 1.15
C HIS A 86 15.85 -0.61 1.73
N SER A 87 15.93 -1.63 0.87
CA SER A 87 16.38 -2.94 1.31
C SER A 87 17.88 -2.90 1.61
N LEU A 88 18.27 -3.41 2.78
CA LEU A 88 19.67 -3.56 3.14
C LEU A 88 20.14 -5.00 2.96
N GLU A 89 19.26 -5.96 3.24
CA GLU A 89 19.61 -7.37 3.18
C GLU A 89 18.36 -8.21 3.05
N GLN A 90 18.46 -9.31 2.34
CA GLN A 90 17.44 -10.32 2.25
C GLN A 90 18.10 -11.67 2.39
N GLY A 91 17.46 -12.59 3.12
CA GLY A 91 18.01 -13.91 3.33
C GLY A 91 16.95 -14.94 3.67
N THR A 92 17.36 -16.21 3.70
CA THR A 92 16.54 -17.34 4.13
C THR A 92 17.31 -18.09 5.21
N LEU A 93 16.60 -18.41 6.29
CA LEU A 93 17.21 -19.18 7.40
C LEU A 93 16.97 -20.67 7.22
#